data_886f5205fce759bbcc6767bea922c911
#
_entry.id   886f5205fce759bbcc6767bea922c911
#
_cell.length_a   1.000
_cell.length_b   1.000
_cell.length_c   1.000
_cell.angle_alpha   90.00
_cell.angle_beta   90.00
_cell.angle_gamma   90.00
#
_symmetry.space_group_name_H-M   'P 1'
#
loop_
_entity.id
_entity.type
_entity.pdbx_description
1 polymer ?
#
loop_
_entity_poly.entity_id
_entity_poly.type
_entity_poly.pdbx_seq_one_letter_code
_entity_poly.pdbx_strand_id
1 'polypeptide(L)'
;MKNLTRKIVVFFTAIFLSISLGSVSFADGHGKKILFSIKGPGSGNPFWASVTKGAEEEAKKLGVKLILIAPPQEGDVQAQINQVEDQLAKGVDALALAPGDPNAFAPIVDDAIKSGVPVVFVDTKGINEGVTFIGTNNMNGAELAAKFICDKTPKGSDVAILTGIESQSTALLRRDGAIKGFKNCGLNIVATQTAEWDTQKEDL
;
A
#
# COMPACT_ATOMS: atom_id res chain seq x y z
N MET A 1 68.24 -14.92 1.37
CA MET A 1 67.19 -14.11 2.04
C MET A 1 66.31 -13.30 1.09
N LYS A 2 66.78 -12.84 -0.09
CA LYS A 2 65.96 -12.03 -1.03
C LYS A 2 64.81 -12.82 -1.74
N ASN A 3 64.88 -14.15 -1.86
CA ASN A 3 63.87 -14.96 -2.54
C ASN A 3 62.67 -15.37 -1.66
N LEU A 4 62.84 -15.34 -0.34
CA LEU A 4 61.78 -15.71 0.62
C LEU A 4 60.79 -14.54 0.78
N THR A 5 61.28 -13.31 0.86
CA THR A 5 60.47 -12.09 0.95
C THR A 5 59.61 -11.87 -0.28
N ARG A 6 60.10 -12.22 -1.47
CA ARG A 6 59.35 -12.07 -2.74
C ARG A 6 58.21 -13.09 -2.87
N LYS A 7 58.36 -14.29 -2.31
CA LYS A 7 57.29 -15.31 -2.29
C LYS A 7 56.20 -14.99 -1.28
N ILE A 8 56.54 -14.38 -0.14
CA ILE A 8 55.58 -13.98 0.88
C ILE A 8 54.73 -12.80 0.40
N VAL A 9 55.32 -11.81 -0.29
CA VAL A 9 54.59 -10.67 -0.85
C VAL A 9 53.61 -11.09 -1.94
N VAL A 10 53.96 -12.07 -2.79
CA VAL A 10 53.06 -12.60 -3.84
C VAL A 10 51.90 -13.39 -3.24
N PHE A 11 52.15 -14.10 -2.11
CA PHE A 11 51.10 -14.86 -1.43
C PHE A 11 50.08 -13.96 -0.72
N PHE A 12 50.52 -12.86 -0.13
CA PHE A 12 49.61 -11.86 0.50
C PHE A 12 48.83 -11.03 -0.50
N THR A 13 49.37 -10.70 -1.67
CA THR A 13 48.64 -10.03 -2.75
C THR A 13 47.58 -10.90 -3.41
N ALA A 14 47.76 -12.21 -3.45
CA ALA A 14 46.77 -13.16 -3.96
C ALA A 14 45.58 -13.35 -3.02
N ILE A 15 45.78 -13.23 -1.70
CA ILE A 15 44.70 -13.35 -0.69
C ILE A 15 43.83 -12.08 -0.61
N PHE A 16 44.39 -10.91 -0.94
CA PHE A 16 43.64 -9.65 -0.88
C PHE A 16 42.78 -9.38 -2.13
N LEU A 17 42.96 -10.12 -3.24
CA LEU A 17 42.17 -9.93 -4.47
C LEU A 17 40.95 -10.86 -4.57
N SER A 18 40.71 -11.71 -3.55
CA SER A 18 39.58 -12.65 -3.52
C SER A 18 38.40 -12.21 -2.65
N ILE A 19 38.35 -10.96 -2.15
CA ILE A 19 37.31 -10.50 -1.18
C ILE A 19 36.44 -9.38 -1.77
N SER A 20 36.28 -9.25 -3.07
CA SER A 20 35.40 -8.18 -3.58
C SER A 20 34.61 -8.54 -4.83
N LEU A 21 34.17 -9.79 -4.94
CA LEU A 21 32.99 -10.09 -5.73
C LEU A 21 31.85 -10.38 -4.75
N GLY A 22 31.45 -9.37 -4.01
CA GLY A 22 30.15 -9.33 -3.39
C GLY A 22 29.14 -9.46 -4.52
N SER A 23 28.69 -10.69 -4.77
CA SER A 23 27.52 -10.92 -5.62
C SER A 23 26.42 -10.06 -5.06
N VAL A 24 26.02 -9.03 -5.78
CA VAL A 24 24.72 -8.38 -5.57
C VAL A 24 23.73 -9.48 -5.92
N SER A 25 23.36 -10.25 -4.91
CA SER A 25 22.28 -11.23 -5.01
C SER A 25 21.03 -10.38 -5.22
N PHE A 26 20.65 -10.14 -6.47
CA PHE A 26 19.26 -9.79 -6.75
C PHE A 26 18.47 -10.94 -6.17
N ALA A 27 17.62 -10.64 -5.20
CA ALA A 27 16.73 -11.64 -4.62
C ALA A 27 15.94 -12.24 -5.79
N ASP A 28 16.29 -13.48 -6.16
CA ASP A 28 15.56 -14.23 -7.17
C ASP A 28 14.20 -14.55 -6.58
N GLY A 29 13.16 -13.90 -7.10
CA GLY A 29 11.78 -14.09 -6.67
C GLY A 29 11.16 -15.41 -7.14
N HIS A 30 11.89 -16.19 -7.95
CA HIS A 30 11.36 -17.42 -8.55
C HIS A 30 10.77 -18.39 -7.52
N GLY A 31 9.50 -18.73 -7.74
CA GLY A 31 8.76 -19.66 -6.90
C GLY A 31 8.18 -19.06 -5.61
N LYS A 32 8.53 -17.83 -5.25
CA LYS A 32 7.92 -17.14 -4.09
C LYS A 32 6.45 -16.86 -4.33
N LYS A 33 5.64 -17.12 -3.31
CA LYS A 33 4.20 -16.85 -3.31
C LYS A 33 3.93 -15.52 -2.61
N ILE A 34 3.48 -14.54 -3.35
CA ILE A 34 3.10 -13.23 -2.82
C ILE A 34 1.58 -13.13 -2.78
N LEU A 35 1.03 -13.01 -1.57
CA LEU A 35 -0.38 -12.70 -1.40
C LEU A 35 -0.59 -11.20 -1.55
N PHE A 36 -1.49 -10.79 -2.44
CA PHE A 36 -1.94 -9.40 -2.52
C PHE A 36 -3.44 -9.34 -2.32
N SER A 37 -3.84 -8.78 -1.19
CA SER A 37 -5.24 -8.52 -0.85
C SER A 37 -5.59 -7.06 -1.08
N ILE A 38 -6.50 -6.82 -2.01
CA ILE A 38 -7.06 -5.50 -2.33
C ILE A 38 -8.46 -5.35 -1.73
N LYS A 39 -8.95 -4.11 -1.57
CA LYS A 39 -10.21 -3.82 -0.86
C LYS A 39 -11.49 -4.10 -1.65
N GLY A 40 -11.40 -4.20 -2.97
CA GLY A 40 -12.57 -4.40 -3.81
C GLY A 40 -12.21 -4.95 -5.17
N PRO A 41 -13.19 -5.50 -5.91
CA PRO A 41 -12.97 -6.08 -7.21
C PRO A 41 -12.62 -5.00 -8.25
N GLY A 42 -11.68 -5.31 -9.15
CA GLY A 42 -11.31 -4.41 -10.25
C GLY A 42 -12.43 -4.16 -11.26
N SER A 43 -13.45 -5.02 -11.29
CA SER A 43 -14.61 -4.87 -12.18
C SER A 43 -15.51 -3.68 -11.84
N GLY A 44 -15.51 -3.23 -10.59
CA GLY A 44 -16.34 -2.11 -10.13
C GLY A 44 -15.57 -0.79 -9.97
N ASN A 45 -14.24 -0.85 -9.96
CA ASN A 45 -13.40 0.32 -9.67
C ASN A 45 -12.15 0.32 -10.56
N PRO A 46 -12.02 1.30 -11.49
CA PRO A 46 -10.87 1.40 -12.41
C PRO A 46 -9.51 1.53 -11.69
N PHE A 47 -9.50 2.07 -10.48
CA PHE A 47 -8.30 2.14 -9.66
C PHE A 47 -7.77 0.73 -9.36
N TRP A 48 -8.63 -0.16 -8.83
CA TRP A 48 -8.23 -1.53 -8.50
C TRP A 48 -7.88 -2.35 -9.75
N ALA A 49 -8.55 -2.11 -10.88
CA ALA A 49 -8.18 -2.72 -12.15
C ALA A 49 -6.74 -2.34 -12.57
N SER A 50 -6.36 -1.07 -12.39
CA SER A 50 -5.01 -0.59 -12.70
C SER A 50 -3.96 -1.15 -11.73
N VAL A 51 -4.27 -1.22 -10.44
CA VAL A 51 -3.40 -1.79 -9.40
C VAL A 51 -3.15 -3.28 -9.67
N THR A 52 -4.22 -4.03 -9.97
CA THR A 52 -4.15 -5.46 -10.33
C THR A 52 -3.24 -5.68 -11.52
N LYS A 53 -3.47 -4.94 -12.60
CA LYS A 53 -2.65 -5.04 -13.82
C LYS A 53 -1.17 -4.80 -13.53
N GLY A 54 -0.84 -3.74 -12.79
CA GLY A 54 0.54 -3.44 -12.41
C GLY A 54 1.19 -4.54 -11.57
N ALA A 55 0.43 -5.11 -10.62
CA ALA A 55 0.91 -6.22 -9.79
C ALA A 55 1.17 -7.49 -10.60
N GLU A 56 0.28 -7.83 -11.54
CA GLU A 56 0.44 -9.00 -12.43
C GLU A 56 1.64 -8.85 -13.37
N GLU A 57 1.82 -7.67 -13.96
CA GLU A 57 2.95 -7.36 -14.85
C GLU A 57 4.29 -7.49 -14.09
N GLU A 58 4.39 -6.92 -12.88
CA GLU A 58 5.62 -7.00 -12.09
C GLU A 58 5.86 -8.41 -11.55
N ALA A 59 4.82 -9.12 -11.12
CA ALA A 59 4.93 -10.52 -10.69
C ALA A 59 5.50 -11.41 -11.81
N LYS A 60 5.01 -11.24 -13.04
CA LYS A 60 5.52 -11.95 -14.22
C LYS A 60 6.99 -11.63 -14.49
N LYS A 61 7.38 -10.36 -14.38
CA LYS A 61 8.75 -9.90 -14.60
C LYS A 61 9.71 -10.45 -13.55
N LEU A 62 9.27 -10.52 -12.29
CA LEU A 62 10.07 -11.03 -11.17
C LEU A 62 10.02 -12.55 -11.02
N GLY A 63 9.19 -13.26 -11.79
CA GLY A 63 9.02 -14.70 -11.69
C GLY A 63 8.37 -15.18 -10.38
N VAL A 64 7.63 -14.30 -9.68
CA VAL A 64 6.91 -14.66 -8.46
C VAL A 64 5.51 -15.18 -8.76
N LYS A 65 4.98 -16.03 -7.90
CA LYS A 65 3.59 -16.46 -7.95
C LYS A 65 2.71 -15.44 -7.19
N LEU A 66 2.01 -14.60 -7.92
CA LEU A 66 1.03 -13.68 -7.33
C LEU A 66 -0.27 -14.43 -7.02
N ILE A 67 -0.76 -14.27 -5.79
CA ILE A 67 -2.09 -14.68 -5.34
C ILE A 67 -2.85 -13.39 -5.06
N LEU A 68 -3.66 -12.95 -6.03
CA LEU A 68 -4.46 -11.74 -5.91
C LEU A 68 -5.86 -12.12 -5.42
N ILE A 69 -6.30 -11.47 -4.36
CA ILE A 69 -7.64 -11.67 -3.78
C ILE A 69 -8.31 -10.33 -3.52
N ALA A 70 -9.62 -10.33 -3.64
CA ALA A 70 -10.48 -9.19 -3.32
C ALA A 70 -11.80 -9.69 -2.71
N PRO A 71 -12.40 -8.95 -1.77
CA PRO A 71 -13.76 -9.26 -1.33
C PRO A 71 -14.76 -9.02 -2.49
N PRO A 72 -15.96 -9.63 -2.43
CA PRO A 72 -16.98 -9.47 -3.47
C PRO A 72 -17.42 -8.01 -3.68
N GLN A 73 -17.39 -7.22 -2.60
CA GLN A 73 -17.70 -5.79 -2.62
C GLN A 73 -16.67 -5.02 -1.80
N GLU A 74 -16.33 -3.80 -2.22
CA GLU A 74 -15.51 -2.91 -1.41
C GLU A 74 -16.26 -2.53 -0.14
N GLY A 75 -15.59 -2.67 1.02
CA GLY A 75 -16.22 -2.49 2.33
C GLY A 75 -16.63 -3.80 3.03
N ASP A 76 -16.64 -4.94 2.35
CA ASP A 76 -16.84 -6.25 3.01
C ASP A 76 -15.56 -6.70 3.71
N VAL A 77 -15.31 -6.07 4.87
CA VAL A 77 -14.11 -6.29 5.69
C VAL A 77 -14.02 -7.75 6.15
N GLN A 78 -15.15 -8.36 6.54
CA GLN A 78 -15.14 -9.73 7.04
C GLN A 78 -14.79 -10.74 5.95
N ALA A 79 -15.31 -10.56 4.74
CA ALA A 79 -14.93 -11.41 3.61
C ALA A 79 -13.43 -11.25 3.28
N GLN A 80 -12.89 -10.03 3.33
CA GLN A 80 -11.47 -9.79 3.11
C GLN A 80 -10.62 -10.48 4.19
N ILE A 81 -10.99 -10.39 5.46
CA ILE A 81 -10.31 -11.05 6.58
C ILE A 81 -10.26 -12.56 6.34
N ASN A 82 -11.42 -13.19 6.12
CA ASN A 82 -11.51 -14.64 5.92
C ASN A 82 -10.63 -15.11 4.75
N GLN A 83 -10.61 -14.35 3.66
CA GLN A 83 -9.77 -14.66 2.51
C GLN A 83 -8.28 -14.57 2.81
N VAL A 84 -7.85 -13.55 3.56
CA VAL A 84 -6.43 -13.35 3.94
C VAL A 84 -5.99 -14.45 4.88
N GLU A 85 -6.75 -14.76 5.92
CA GLU A 85 -6.45 -15.84 6.88
C GLU A 85 -6.35 -17.20 6.18
N ASP A 86 -7.28 -17.50 5.27
CA ASP A 86 -7.25 -18.74 4.48
C ASP A 86 -5.96 -18.86 3.64
N GLN A 87 -5.50 -17.78 3.02
CA GLN A 87 -4.27 -17.80 2.23
C GLN A 87 -3.01 -17.84 3.11
N LEU A 88 -3.00 -17.15 4.24
CA LEU A 88 -1.90 -17.24 5.22
C LEU A 88 -1.76 -18.68 5.75
N ALA A 89 -2.88 -19.34 6.07
CA ALA A 89 -2.88 -20.74 6.50
C ALA A 89 -2.35 -21.72 5.43
N LYS A 90 -2.53 -21.42 4.15
CA LYS A 90 -1.98 -22.19 3.02
C LYS A 90 -0.49 -21.95 2.77
N GLY A 91 0.10 -20.98 3.45
CA GLY A 91 1.49 -20.59 3.37
C GLY A 91 1.79 -19.69 2.18
N VAL A 92 2.26 -18.49 2.49
CA VAL A 92 2.74 -17.48 1.55
C VAL A 92 4.09 -16.95 2.04
N ASP A 93 4.88 -16.39 1.12
CA ASP A 93 6.21 -15.85 1.43
C ASP A 93 6.18 -14.36 1.79
N ALA A 94 5.14 -13.64 1.40
CA ALA A 94 4.91 -12.24 1.78
C ALA A 94 3.43 -11.84 1.58
N LEU A 95 3.02 -10.80 2.28
CA LEU A 95 1.69 -10.19 2.20
C LEU A 95 1.78 -8.73 1.78
N ALA A 96 1.18 -8.38 0.64
CA ALA A 96 0.82 -7.02 0.29
C ALA A 96 -0.66 -6.82 0.62
N LEU A 97 -1.00 -5.82 1.42
CA LEU A 97 -2.33 -5.65 1.98
C LEU A 97 -2.83 -4.22 1.81
N ALA A 98 -4.00 -4.07 1.21
CA ALA A 98 -4.80 -2.87 1.30
C ALA A 98 -5.97 -3.14 2.27
N PRO A 99 -5.85 -2.84 3.58
CA PRO A 99 -6.88 -3.21 4.54
C PRO A 99 -8.17 -2.40 4.34
N GLY A 100 -9.31 -3.07 4.29
CA GLY A 100 -10.62 -2.43 4.29
C GLY A 100 -10.97 -1.73 5.60
N ASP A 101 -10.40 -2.22 6.70
CA ASP A 101 -10.40 -1.59 8.02
C ASP A 101 -9.04 -1.81 8.69
N PRO A 102 -8.23 -0.76 8.90
CA PRO A 102 -6.92 -0.87 9.54
C PRO A 102 -6.93 -1.48 10.94
N ASN A 103 -7.98 -1.23 11.73
CA ASN A 103 -8.08 -1.76 13.09
C ASN A 103 -8.42 -3.25 13.08
N ALA A 104 -9.37 -3.66 12.25
CA ALA A 104 -9.77 -5.07 12.12
C ALA A 104 -8.63 -5.95 11.60
N PHE A 105 -7.75 -5.42 10.75
CA PHE A 105 -6.60 -6.15 10.22
C PHE A 105 -5.37 -6.15 11.12
N ALA A 106 -5.30 -5.30 12.15
CA ALA A 106 -4.11 -5.18 12.99
C ALA A 106 -3.64 -6.51 13.61
N PRO A 107 -4.50 -7.35 14.22
CA PRO A 107 -4.08 -8.63 14.79
C PRO A 107 -3.57 -9.60 13.72
N ILE A 108 -4.18 -9.64 12.54
CA ILE A 108 -3.79 -10.52 11.43
C ILE A 108 -2.41 -10.15 10.90
N VAL A 109 -2.13 -8.86 10.79
CA VAL A 109 -0.82 -8.33 10.38
C VAL A 109 0.24 -8.68 11.41
N ASP A 110 -0.04 -8.51 12.71
CA ASP A 110 0.87 -8.89 13.79
C ASP A 110 1.18 -10.38 13.77
N ASP A 111 0.19 -11.23 13.57
CA ASP A 111 0.36 -12.68 13.53
C ASP A 111 1.12 -13.14 12.27
N ALA A 112 0.89 -12.50 11.12
CA ALA A 112 1.67 -12.75 9.91
C ALA A 112 3.15 -12.42 10.14
N ILE A 113 3.46 -11.24 10.72
CA ILE A 113 4.82 -10.82 11.03
C ILE A 113 5.50 -11.77 12.04
N LYS A 114 4.81 -12.14 13.12
CA LYS A 114 5.31 -13.12 14.11
C LYS A 114 5.61 -14.48 13.49
N SER A 115 4.84 -14.86 12.48
CA SER A 115 5.04 -16.10 11.72
C SER A 115 6.14 -16.02 10.66
N GLY A 116 6.82 -14.87 10.55
CA GLY A 116 7.91 -14.66 9.60
C GLY A 116 7.46 -14.25 8.20
N VAL A 117 6.19 -13.91 8.00
CA VAL A 117 5.65 -13.38 6.74
C VAL A 117 5.80 -11.86 6.73
N PRO A 118 6.69 -11.30 5.90
CA PRO A 118 6.81 -9.85 5.75
C PRO A 118 5.54 -9.24 5.17
N VAL A 119 5.16 -8.07 5.69
CA VAL A 119 3.95 -7.34 5.28
C VAL A 119 4.30 -5.97 4.73
N VAL A 120 3.59 -5.56 3.68
CA VAL A 120 3.61 -4.22 3.11
C VAL A 120 2.17 -3.72 2.97
N PHE A 121 1.90 -2.51 3.44
CA PHE A 121 0.63 -1.85 3.17
C PHE A 121 0.64 -1.14 1.82
N VAL A 122 -0.43 -1.30 1.06
CA VAL A 122 -0.64 -0.68 -0.26
C VAL A 122 -1.91 0.15 -0.23
N ASP A 123 -1.89 1.35 -0.80
CA ASP A 123 -3.01 2.30 -0.85
C ASP A 123 -3.55 2.75 0.52
N THR A 124 -3.90 1.82 1.39
CA THR A 124 -4.44 2.08 2.72
C THR A 124 -3.42 1.67 3.77
N LYS A 125 -3.00 2.62 4.61
CA LYS A 125 -2.06 2.35 5.70
C LYS A 125 -2.80 1.68 6.86
N GLY A 126 -2.25 0.55 7.35
CA GLY A 126 -2.64 -0.05 8.63
C GLY A 126 -2.12 0.72 9.83
N ILE A 127 -2.48 0.26 11.04
CA ILE A 127 -2.04 0.87 12.30
C ILE A 127 -0.77 0.23 12.88
N ASN A 128 -0.33 -0.92 12.36
CA ASN A 128 0.86 -1.64 12.83
C ASN A 128 2.12 -0.81 12.56
N GLU A 129 2.89 -0.53 13.61
CA GLU A 129 4.12 0.25 13.52
C GLU A 129 5.23 -0.54 12.78
N GLY A 130 6.12 0.18 12.10
CA GLY A 130 7.27 -0.40 11.41
C GLY A 130 6.93 -1.07 10.07
N VAL A 131 5.65 -1.24 9.72
CA VAL A 131 5.25 -1.81 8.43
C VAL A 131 5.38 -0.76 7.33
N THR A 132 6.08 -1.12 6.26
CA THR A 132 6.23 -0.25 5.08
C THR A 132 4.88 0.05 4.45
N PHE A 133 4.65 1.32 4.12
CA PHE A 133 3.46 1.78 3.40
C PHE A 133 3.83 2.34 2.03
N ILE A 134 3.11 1.88 1.02
CA ILE A 134 3.21 2.37 -0.37
C ILE A 134 1.85 2.92 -0.78
N GLY A 135 1.76 4.23 -0.88
CA GLY A 135 0.49 4.89 -1.20
C GLY A 135 0.59 6.40 -1.23
N THR A 136 -0.55 7.05 -1.42
CA THR A 136 -0.67 8.50 -1.49
C THR A 136 -0.71 9.11 -0.09
N ASN A 137 -0.08 10.26 0.10
CA ASN A 137 -0.38 11.12 1.26
C ASN A 137 -1.76 11.75 1.08
N ASN A 138 -2.79 11.03 1.52
CA ASN A 138 -4.19 11.37 1.29
C ASN A 138 -4.61 12.70 1.93
N MET A 139 -4.08 13.02 3.11
CA MET A 139 -4.34 14.30 3.78
C MET A 139 -3.83 15.47 2.91
N ASN A 140 -2.54 15.43 2.54
CA ASN A 140 -1.93 16.48 1.73
C ASN A 140 -2.57 16.58 0.33
N GLY A 141 -2.88 15.45 -0.31
CA GLY A 141 -3.56 15.43 -1.60
C GLY A 141 -4.92 16.13 -1.56
N ALA A 142 -5.70 15.89 -0.49
CA ALA A 142 -6.99 16.55 -0.29
C ALA A 142 -6.85 18.04 0.06
N GLU A 143 -5.85 18.44 0.83
CA GLU A 143 -5.55 19.85 1.08
C GLU A 143 -5.20 20.59 -0.23
N LEU A 144 -4.43 19.97 -1.11
CA LEU A 144 -4.10 20.54 -2.43
C LEU A 144 -5.32 20.65 -3.33
N ALA A 145 -6.21 19.65 -3.35
CA ALA A 145 -7.45 19.70 -4.09
C ALA A 145 -8.38 20.82 -3.55
N ALA A 146 -8.50 20.90 -2.23
CA ALA A 146 -9.28 21.99 -1.60
C ALA A 146 -8.70 23.36 -1.94
N LYS A 147 -7.38 23.53 -1.91
CA LYS A 147 -6.74 24.76 -2.32
C LYS A 147 -7.09 25.14 -3.76
N PHE A 148 -7.06 24.19 -4.70
CA PHE A 148 -7.44 24.43 -6.09
C PHE A 148 -8.88 24.93 -6.21
N ILE A 149 -9.83 24.37 -5.43
CA ILE A 149 -11.22 24.83 -5.37
C ILE A 149 -11.28 26.24 -4.76
N CYS A 150 -10.56 26.49 -3.68
CA CYS A 150 -10.49 27.81 -3.05
C CYS A 150 -10.02 28.91 -4.02
N ASP A 151 -9.02 28.61 -4.84
CA ASP A 151 -8.49 29.57 -5.82
C ASP A 151 -9.51 29.91 -6.96
N LYS A 152 -10.56 29.12 -7.11
CA LYS A 152 -11.61 29.23 -8.13
C LYS A 152 -12.98 29.70 -7.59
N THR A 153 -13.14 29.71 -6.28
CA THR A 153 -14.42 29.90 -5.62
C THR A 153 -14.35 31.15 -4.73
N PRO A 154 -15.35 32.06 -4.79
CA PRO A 154 -15.41 33.24 -3.91
C PRO A 154 -15.42 32.84 -2.43
N LYS A 155 -14.71 33.58 -1.60
CA LYS A 155 -14.73 33.41 -0.14
C LYS A 155 -16.16 33.49 0.41
N GLY A 156 -16.52 32.58 1.30
CA GLY A 156 -17.85 32.48 1.89
C GLY A 156 -18.86 31.69 1.07
N SER A 157 -18.45 31.14 -0.09
CA SER A 157 -19.31 30.22 -0.85
C SER A 157 -19.52 28.89 -0.13
N ASP A 158 -20.65 28.28 -0.39
CA ASP A 158 -21.00 26.94 0.12
C ASP A 158 -20.37 25.85 -0.70
N VAL A 159 -19.88 24.82 0.00
CA VAL A 159 -19.30 23.59 -0.59
C VAL A 159 -19.82 22.36 0.16
N ALA A 160 -19.92 21.24 -0.55
CA ALA A 160 -20.20 19.93 0.04
C ALA A 160 -19.02 18.98 -0.17
N ILE A 161 -18.90 17.98 0.70
CA ILE A 161 -17.85 16.95 0.62
C ILE A 161 -18.53 15.58 0.48
N LEU A 162 -18.28 14.89 -0.62
CA LEU A 162 -18.60 13.47 -0.76
C LEU A 162 -17.39 12.66 -0.31
N THR A 163 -17.60 11.74 0.64
CA THR A 163 -16.55 10.90 1.22
C THR A 163 -16.67 9.46 0.73
N GLY A 164 -15.60 8.69 0.93
CA GLY A 164 -15.63 7.25 0.70
C GLY A 164 -16.09 6.47 1.93
N ILE A 165 -15.80 5.15 1.97
CA ILE A 165 -16.16 4.25 3.06
C ILE A 165 -15.43 4.64 4.34
N GLU A 166 -16.17 4.95 5.40
CA GLU A 166 -15.62 5.57 6.63
C GLU A 166 -14.73 4.64 7.49
N SER A 167 -14.80 3.32 7.30
CA SER A 167 -13.84 2.39 7.93
C SER A 167 -12.42 2.51 7.36
N GLN A 168 -12.28 3.11 6.18
CA GLN A 168 -11.01 3.22 5.46
C GLN A 168 -10.26 4.50 5.82
N SER A 169 -9.00 4.37 6.25
CA SER A 169 -8.16 5.55 6.55
C SER A 169 -7.96 6.49 5.34
N THR A 170 -8.01 5.98 4.12
CA THR A 170 -7.98 6.78 2.88
C THR A 170 -9.15 7.76 2.80
N ALA A 171 -10.36 7.31 3.14
CA ALA A 171 -11.56 8.17 3.15
C ALA A 171 -11.48 9.25 4.22
N LEU A 172 -11.12 8.86 5.45
CA LEU A 172 -11.00 9.77 6.59
C LEU A 172 -9.95 10.86 6.34
N LEU A 173 -8.77 10.48 5.87
CA LEU A 173 -7.67 11.42 5.60
C LEU A 173 -8.03 12.40 4.47
N ARG A 174 -8.71 11.96 3.41
CA ARG A 174 -9.17 12.84 2.33
C ARG A 174 -10.26 13.79 2.81
N ARG A 175 -11.22 13.31 3.59
CA ARG A 175 -12.26 14.14 4.22
C ARG A 175 -11.62 15.23 5.08
N ASP A 176 -10.74 14.85 6.00
CA ASP A 176 -10.14 15.75 6.97
C ASP A 176 -9.22 16.77 6.30
N GLY A 177 -8.50 16.38 5.25
CA GLY A 177 -7.69 17.28 4.42
C GLY A 177 -8.55 18.30 3.66
N ALA A 178 -9.68 17.86 3.09
CA ALA A 178 -10.62 18.76 2.42
C ALA A 178 -11.25 19.75 3.41
N ILE A 179 -11.71 19.27 4.58
CA ILE A 179 -12.26 20.13 5.64
C ILE A 179 -11.24 21.18 6.07
N LYS A 180 -10.00 20.79 6.32
CA LYS A 180 -8.93 21.69 6.69
C LYS A 180 -8.67 22.74 5.60
N GLY A 181 -8.58 22.30 4.35
CA GLY A 181 -8.33 23.19 3.22
C GLY A 181 -9.44 24.23 3.04
N PHE A 182 -10.71 23.81 3.04
CA PHE A 182 -11.86 24.71 2.88
C PHE A 182 -11.99 25.70 4.04
N LYS A 183 -11.78 25.25 5.28
CA LYS A 183 -11.78 26.15 6.46
C LYS A 183 -10.68 27.22 6.35
N ASN A 184 -9.49 26.83 5.89
CA ASN A 184 -8.35 27.74 5.78
C ASN A 184 -8.59 28.88 4.76
N CYS A 185 -9.39 28.66 3.72
CA CYS A 185 -9.73 29.70 2.73
C CYS A 185 -11.09 30.38 2.97
N GLY A 186 -11.82 29.95 4.01
CA GLY A 186 -13.08 30.59 4.40
C GLY A 186 -14.26 30.20 3.52
N LEU A 187 -14.31 28.99 2.99
CA LEU A 187 -15.51 28.40 2.39
C LEU A 187 -16.40 27.77 3.46
N ASN A 188 -17.69 27.72 3.25
CA ASN A 188 -18.68 27.15 4.15
C ASN A 188 -18.95 25.70 3.77
N ILE A 189 -18.61 24.75 4.64
CA ILE A 189 -18.96 23.34 4.43
C ILE A 189 -20.39 23.13 4.90
N VAL A 190 -21.33 23.01 3.96
CA VAL A 190 -22.77 22.87 4.25
C VAL A 190 -23.23 21.42 4.37
N ALA A 191 -22.48 20.47 3.78
CA ALA A 191 -22.76 19.04 3.88
C ALA A 191 -21.48 18.20 3.81
N THR A 192 -21.49 17.07 4.48
CA THR A 192 -20.50 16.00 4.35
C THR A 192 -21.25 14.69 4.36
N GLN A 193 -21.17 13.91 3.27
CA GLN A 193 -21.92 12.68 3.10
C GLN A 193 -21.01 11.61 2.47
N THR A 194 -21.22 10.34 2.84
CA THR A 194 -20.50 9.25 2.19
C THR A 194 -21.22 8.82 0.91
N ALA A 195 -20.43 8.65 -0.17
CA ALA A 195 -20.84 7.98 -1.40
C ALA A 195 -20.25 6.56 -1.50
N GLU A 196 -19.51 6.10 -0.48
CA GLU A 196 -18.94 4.74 -0.37
C GLU A 196 -18.09 4.30 -1.57
N TRP A 197 -17.46 5.24 -2.27
CA TRP A 197 -16.74 5.05 -3.55
C TRP A 197 -17.63 4.61 -4.72
N ASP A 198 -18.94 4.74 -4.59
CA ASP A 198 -19.90 4.37 -5.62
C ASP A 198 -20.39 5.62 -6.36
N THR A 199 -20.07 5.70 -7.66
CA THR A 199 -20.48 6.83 -8.51
C THR A 199 -21.99 6.91 -8.73
N GLN A 200 -22.73 5.82 -8.48
CA GLN A 200 -24.20 5.82 -8.57
C GLN A 200 -24.87 6.38 -7.30
N LYS A 201 -24.15 6.48 -6.20
CA LYS A 201 -24.64 7.09 -4.94
C LYS A 201 -24.40 8.60 -4.86
N GLU A 202 -23.85 9.21 -5.89
CA GLU A 202 -23.61 10.66 -5.95
C GLU A 202 -24.91 11.48 -6.19
N ASP A 203 -26.00 10.81 -6.54
CA ASP A 203 -27.31 11.43 -6.83
C ASP A 203 -28.21 11.59 -5.58
N LEU A 204 -27.64 11.51 -4.36
CA LEU A 204 -28.40 11.58 -3.10
C LEU A 204 -28.39 12.99 -2.49
#